data_0d76ceb749395551e8674398d543eb95
#
_entry.id   0d76ceb749395551e8674398d543eb95
#
_cell.length_a   1.000
_cell.length_b   1.000
_cell.length_c   1.000
_cell.angle_alpha   90.00
_cell.angle_beta   90.00
_cell.angle_gamma   90.00
#
_symmetry.space_group_name_H-M   'P 1'
#
loop_
_entity.id
_entity.type
_entity.pdbx_description
1 polymer ?
#
loop_
_entity_poly.entity_id
_entity_poly.type
_entity_poly.pdbx_seq_one_letter_code
_entity_poly.pdbx_strand_id
1 'polypeptide(L)'
;MTTTIFFATDIHGSDICWNKFLNAGKFYGADQLILGGDMTGKAVVPFIHQGGPNYRVTLLEQVFEITNEDELTEMKKKVRSRGYYPYLTNPDEIKELEKDPEKVSAIFSQEVLKVVQQWMEIAEKKLAGTGMKVYCCPGNDDMDEVDDVIRESRTVVLAEGEVVDLPSGHEMIASGWSNRTPWNTHREEDEDQLAARYEAMISRLKNPQASIFN
;
A
#
# COMPACT_ATOMS: atom_id res chain seq x y z
N MET A 1 6.37 -14.36 27.91
CA MET A 1 5.13 -13.56 27.73
C MET A 1 4.54 -13.94 26.38
N THR A 2 3.24 -14.03 26.26
CA THR A 2 2.58 -14.27 24.98
C THR A 2 2.49 -12.94 24.24
N THR A 3 2.87 -12.90 22.95
CA THR A 3 2.72 -11.73 22.08
C THR A 3 1.60 -11.99 21.10
N THR A 4 0.71 -11.03 20.95
CA THR A 4 -0.39 -11.07 20.00
C THR A 4 -0.04 -10.25 18.77
N ILE A 5 -0.07 -10.88 17.59
CA ILE A 5 0.17 -10.24 16.30
C ILE A 5 -1.15 -10.18 15.54
N PHE A 6 -1.47 -9.00 14.99
CA PHE A 6 -2.52 -8.88 14.00
C PHE A 6 -1.87 -8.82 12.60
N PHE A 7 -2.23 -9.77 11.76
CA PHE A 7 -1.75 -9.88 10.39
C PHE A 7 -2.86 -9.53 9.40
N ALA A 8 -2.52 -8.75 8.39
CA ALA A 8 -3.36 -8.47 7.23
C ALA A 8 -2.51 -8.41 5.97
N THR A 9 -3.13 -8.59 4.82
CA THR A 9 -2.51 -8.52 3.50
C THR A 9 -3.52 -7.99 2.48
N ASP A 10 -3.08 -7.66 1.27
CA ASP A 10 -3.92 -7.39 0.10
C ASP A 10 -4.96 -6.26 0.32
N ILE A 11 -4.54 -5.14 0.88
CA ILE A 11 -5.43 -4.00 1.12
C ILE A 11 -5.66 -3.14 -0.13
N HIS A 12 -4.85 -3.34 -1.16
CA HIS A 12 -4.98 -2.78 -2.50
C HIS A 12 -5.44 -1.32 -2.54
N GLY A 13 -4.69 -0.43 -1.89
CA GLY A 13 -4.93 1.02 -1.93
C GLY A 13 -6.13 1.52 -1.13
N SER A 14 -6.83 0.66 -0.37
CA SER A 14 -8.05 1.02 0.34
C SER A 14 -7.78 1.78 1.65
N ASP A 15 -8.14 3.06 1.69
CA ASP A 15 -8.05 3.88 2.90
C ASP A 15 -8.85 3.29 4.07
N ILE A 16 -9.98 2.64 3.80
CA ILE A 16 -10.79 1.99 4.84
C ILE A 16 -10.04 0.81 5.43
N CYS A 17 -9.43 -0.02 4.58
CA CYS A 17 -8.67 -1.18 5.03
C CYS A 17 -7.44 -0.76 5.82
N TRP A 18 -6.68 0.25 5.35
CA TRP A 18 -5.56 0.81 6.10
C TRP A 18 -5.96 1.31 7.47
N ASN A 19 -7.04 2.11 7.53
CA ASN A 19 -7.55 2.62 8.80
C ASN A 19 -8.04 1.54 9.76
N LYS A 20 -8.69 0.48 9.25
CA LYS A 20 -9.10 -0.69 10.04
C LYS A 20 -7.90 -1.47 10.55
N PHE A 21 -6.90 -1.67 9.71
CA PHE A 21 -5.64 -2.32 10.06
C PHE A 21 -4.96 -1.60 11.24
N LEU A 22 -4.78 -0.29 11.17
CA LEU A 22 -4.21 0.50 12.27
C LEU A 22 -5.03 0.43 13.56
N ASN A 23 -6.35 0.37 13.45
CA ASN A 23 -7.25 0.26 14.62
C ASN A 23 -7.28 -1.15 15.23
N ALA A 24 -6.86 -2.16 14.48
CA ALA A 24 -6.92 -3.57 14.89
C ALA A 24 -6.09 -3.84 16.16
N GLY A 25 -4.94 -3.17 16.32
CA GLY A 25 -4.13 -3.27 17.51
C GLY A 25 -4.93 -3.03 18.78
N LYS A 26 -5.61 -1.89 18.84
CA LYS A 26 -6.47 -1.54 19.99
C LYS A 26 -7.70 -2.45 20.10
N PHE A 27 -8.32 -2.78 18.97
CA PHE A 27 -9.57 -3.54 18.96
C PHE A 27 -9.40 -4.99 19.39
N TYR A 28 -8.32 -5.64 18.94
CA TYR A 28 -8.03 -7.05 19.25
C TYR A 28 -7.00 -7.23 20.37
N GLY A 29 -6.48 -6.16 20.95
CA GLY A 29 -5.41 -6.23 21.95
C GLY A 29 -4.11 -6.79 21.38
N ALA A 30 -3.83 -6.50 20.11
CA ALA A 30 -2.57 -6.93 19.49
C ALA A 30 -1.42 -6.02 19.91
N ASP A 31 -0.26 -6.62 20.11
CA ASP A 31 0.98 -5.92 20.48
C ASP A 31 1.69 -5.35 19.24
N GLN A 32 1.45 -5.98 18.07
CA GLN A 32 2.12 -5.66 16.82
C GLN A 32 1.16 -5.84 15.63
N LEU A 33 1.37 -5.04 14.58
CA LEU A 33 0.65 -5.13 13.33
C LEU A 33 1.61 -5.49 12.20
N ILE A 34 1.25 -6.47 11.38
CA ILE A 34 2.02 -6.87 10.20
C ILE A 34 1.12 -6.77 8.97
N LEU A 35 1.54 -6.00 7.97
CA LEU A 35 0.94 -5.96 6.65
C LEU A 35 1.85 -6.70 5.68
N GLY A 36 1.32 -7.80 5.13
CA GLY A 36 2.09 -8.85 4.46
C GLY A 36 2.22 -8.73 2.95
N GLY A 37 1.71 -7.68 2.32
CA GLY A 37 1.84 -7.48 0.88
C GLY A 37 0.69 -6.72 0.25
N ASP A 38 0.84 -6.40 -1.03
CA ASP A 38 -0.14 -5.77 -1.91
C ASP A 38 -0.87 -4.59 -1.26
N MET A 39 -0.05 -3.61 -0.87
CA MET A 39 -0.51 -2.41 -0.16
C MET A 39 -1.26 -1.48 -1.08
N THR A 40 -0.77 -1.31 -2.32
CA THR A 40 -1.18 -0.22 -3.20
C THR A 40 -2.33 -0.60 -4.14
N GLY A 41 -3.01 0.40 -4.65
CA GLY A 41 -4.12 0.22 -5.59
C GLY A 41 -3.64 0.12 -7.04
N LYS A 42 -4.57 -0.21 -7.94
CA LYS A 42 -4.22 -0.63 -9.32
C LYS A 42 -4.51 0.39 -10.40
N ALA A 43 -5.21 1.49 -10.11
CA ALA A 43 -5.59 2.44 -11.15
C ALA A 43 -5.93 3.84 -10.62
N VAL A 44 -5.73 4.83 -11.48
CA VAL A 44 -6.28 6.18 -11.29
C VAL A 44 -7.71 6.23 -11.83
N VAL A 45 -8.55 7.02 -11.18
CA VAL A 45 -9.91 7.32 -11.63
C VAL A 45 -9.96 8.81 -11.99
N PRO A 46 -10.13 9.17 -13.26
CA PRO A 46 -10.16 10.55 -13.68
C PRO A 46 -11.47 11.24 -13.25
N PHE A 47 -11.32 12.41 -12.65
CA PHE A 47 -12.36 13.38 -12.34
C PHE A 47 -12.30 14.48 -13.39
N ILE A 48 -13.10 14.36 -14.44
CA ILE A 48 -13.05 15.22 -15.61
C ILE A 48 -13.85 16.48 -15.37
N HIS A 49 -13.18 17.61 -15.28
CA HIS A 49 -13.79 18.92 -15.08
C HIS A 49 -14.71 19.31 -16.24
N GLN A 50 -15.94 19.74 -15.91
CA GLN A 50 -16.99 20.11 -16.87
C GLN A 50 -17.34 21.61 -16.86
N GLY A 51 -16.54 22.41 -16.14
CA GLY A 51 -16.78 23.85 -15.93
C GLY A 51 -17.38 24.16 -14.57
N GLY A 52 -16.98 25.27 -13.95
CA GLY A 52 -17.37 25.64 -12.59
C GLY A 52 -16.99 24.57 -11.57
N PRO A 53 -17.87 24.18 -10.65
CA PRO A 53 -17.60 23.12 -9.67
C PRO A 53 -17.91 21.71 -10.19
N ASN A 54 -18.26 21.56 -11.48
CA ASN A 54 -18.79 20.31 -12.03
C ASN A 54 -17.70 19.36 -12.49
N TYR A 55 -17.85 18.07 -12.17
CA TYR A 55 -16.99 17.00 -12.63
C TYR A 55 -17.81 15.80 -13.09
N ARG A 56 -17.27 15.06 -14.08
CA ARG A 56 -17.76 13.74 -14.47
C ARG A 56 -16.74 12.69 -14.06
N VAL A 57 -17.24 11.62 -13.41
CA VAL A 57 -16.41 10.49 -12.95
C VAL A 57 -17.05 9.19 -13.40
N THR A 58 -16.26 8.28 -13.94
CA THR A 58 -16.70 6.90 -14.18
C THR A 58 -16.01 5.98 -13.18
N LEU A 59 -16.79 5.29 -12.37
CA LEU A 59 -16.29 4.34 -11.39
C LEU A 59 -17.06 3.02 -11.52
N LEU A 60 -16.36 1.92 -11.80
CA LEU A 60 -16.96 0.58 -11.97
C LEU A 60 -18.16 0.60 -12.95
N GLU A 61 -17.92 1.15 -14.14
CA GLU A 61 -18.91 1.30 -15.24
C GLU A 61 -20.08 2.25 -14.94
N GLN A 62 -20.15 2.83 -13.76
CA GLN A 62 -21.16 3.83 -13.39
C GLN A 62 -20.62 5.23 -13.60
N VAL A 63 -21.42 6.08 -14.26
CA VAL A 63 -21.12 7.49 -14.45
C VAL A 63 -21.77 8.31 -13.34
N PHE A 64 -21.00 9.21 -12.74
CA PHE A 64 -21.42 10.14 -11.71
C PHE A 64 -21.19 11.57 -12.20
N GLU A 65 -22.20 12.40 -12.07
CA GLU A 65 -22.10 13.84 -12.28
C GLU A 65 -22.01 14.50 -10.90
N ILE A 66 -20.99 15.31 -10.70
CA ILE A 66 -20.68 16.02 -9.48
C ILE A 66 -20.93 17.50 -9.72
N THR A 67 -21.63 18.17 -8.85
CA THR A 67 -22.09 19.55 -9.05
C THR A 67 -21.60 20.54 -7.99
N ASN A 68 -20.99 20.03 -6.91
CA ASN A 68 -20.48 20.85 -5.81
C ASN A 68 -19.30 20.18 -5.10
N GLU A 69 -18.62 20.93 -4.23
CA GLU A 69 -17.42 20.51 -3.50
C GLU A 69 -17.69 19.37 -2.50
N ASP A 70 -18.86 19.32 -1.90
CA ASP A 70 -19.21 18.25 -0.95
C ASP A 70 -19.34 16.92 -1.68
N GLU A 71 -20.04 16.89 -2.82
CA GLU A 71 -20.12 15.71 -3.69
C GLU A 71 -18.74 15.29 -4.21
N LEU A 72 -17.89 16.25 -4.58
CA LEU A 72 -16.54 15.99 -5.02
C LEU A 72 -15.72 15.30 -3.91
N THR A 73 -15.83 15.82 -2.70
CA THR A 73 -15.15 15.26 -1.53
C THR A 73 -15.61 13.84 -1.23
N GLU A 74 -16.93 13.62 -1.20
CA GLU A 74 -17.49 12.29 -0.95
C GLU A 74 -17.16 11.30 -2.05
N MET A 75 -17.13 11.73 -3.31
CA MET A 75 -16.76 10.86 -4.42
C MET A 75 -15.27 10.48 -4.37
N LYS A 76 -14.38 11.41 -4.02
CA LYS A 76 -12.96 11.10 -3.77
C LYS A 76 -12.79 10.06 -2.67
N LYS A 77 -13.49 10.20 -1.55
CA LYS A 77 -13.49 9.21 -0.47
C LYS A 77 -14.01 7.85 -0.95
N LYS A 78 -15.08 7.83 -1.76
CA LYS A 78 -15.62 6.60 -2.33
C LYS A 78 -14.63 5.88 -3.23
N VAL A 79 -13.91 6.61 -4.08
CA VAL A 79 -12.83 6.09 -4.94
C VAL A 79 -11.71 5.53 -4.08
N ARG A 80 -11.21 6.29 -3.13
CA ARG A 80 -10.13 5.91 -2.21
C ARG A 80 -10.49 4.70 -1.34
N SER A 81 -11.74 4.59 -0.90
CA SER A 81 -12.20 3.45 -0.10
C SER A 81 -12.15 2.11 -0.87
N ARG A 82 -12.15 2.18 -2.20
CA ARG A 82 -12.08 1.03 -3.10
C ARG A 82 -10.68 0.73 -3.64
N GLY A 83 -9.68 1.47 -3.17
CA GLY A 83 -8.30 1.27 -3.59
C GLY A 83 -7.92 1.93 -4.91
N TYR A 84 -8.73 2.86 -5.40
CA TYR A 84 -8.40 3.66 -6.58
C TYR A 84 -7.89 5.05 -6.21
N TYR A 85 -7.22 5.71 -7.16
CA TYR A 85 -6.63 7.03 -6.96
C TYR A 85 -7.40 8.10 -7.73
N PRO A 86 -8.07 9.05 -7.05
CA PRO A 86 -8.79 10.12 -7.73
C PRO A 86 -7.80 11.10 -8.38
N TYR A 87 -7.93 11.32 -9.67
CA TYR A 87 -7.10 12.25 -10.44
C TYR A 87 -7.96 13.34 -11.07
N LEU A 88 -7.74 14.60 -10.67
CA LEU A 88 -8.44 15.76 -11.22
C LEU A 88 -7.81 16.14 -12.54
N THR A 89 -8.63 16.20 -13.59
CA THR A 89 -8.21 16.45 -14.95
C THR A 89 -9.27 17.22 -15.73
N ASN A 90 -9.02 17.44 -17.01
CA ASN A 90 -9.94 18.10 -17.94
C ASN A 90 -10.03 17.34 -19.27
N PRO A 91 -11.03 17.65 -20.16
CA PRO A 91 -11.21 16.90 -21.40
C PRO A 91 -10.02 16.94 -22.36
N ASP A 92 -9.22 18.00 -22.34
CA ASP A 92 -8.09 18.12 -23.26
C ASP A 92 -6.91 17.28 -22.77
N GLU A 93 -6.63 17.28 -21.46
CA GLU A 93 -5.63 16.42 -20.86
C GLU A 93 -5.97 14.92 -21.03
N ILE A 94 -7.25 14.53 -20.92
CA ILE A 94 -7.65 13.13 -21.19
C ILE A 94 -7.26 12.72 -22.62
N LYS A 95 -7.48 13.57 -23.63
CA LYS A 95 -7.08 13.27 -25.01
C LYS A 95 -5.57 13.14 -25.20
N GLU A 96 -4.79 13.85 -24.38
CA GLU A 96 -3.33 13.71 -24.35
C GLU A 96 -2.93 12.37 -23.71
N LEU A 97 -3.52 12.05 -22.55
CA LEU A 97 -3.24 10.82 -21.80
C LEU A 97 -3.60 9.56 -22.58
N GLU A 98 -4.66 9.58 -23.39
CA GLU A 98 -5.01 8.47 -24.28
C GLU A 98 -3.90 8.13 -25.31
N LYS A 99 -3.00 9.07 -25.58
CA LYS A 99 -1.91 8.93 -26.56
C LYS A 99 -0.54 8.72 -25.91
N ASP A 100 -0.46 8.86 -24.59
CA ASP A 100 0.79 8.85 -23.84
C ASP A 100 0.70 7.92 -22.62
N PRO A 101 0.90 6.61 -22.82
CA PRO A 101 0.90 5.64 -21.72
C PRO A 101 1.98 5.90 -20.66
N GLU A 102 3.13 6.49 -21.05
CA GLU A 102 4.21 6.80 -20.10
C GLU A 102 3.77 7.91 -19.13
N LYS A 103 3.07 8.93 -19.63
CA LYS A 103 2.49 9.99 -18.80
C LYS A 103 1.43 9.42 -17.84
N VAL A 104 0.59 8.48 -18.30
CA VAL A 104 -0.39 7.79 -17.45
C VAL A 104 0.30 7.02 -16.34
N SER A 105 1.37 6.28 -16.67
CA SER A 105 2.17 5.54 -15.69
C SER A 105 2.82 6.48 -14.66
N ALA A 106 3.37 7.59 -15.10
CA ALA A 106 3.98 8.59 -14.21
C ALA A 106 2.94 9.19 -13.22
N ILE A 107 1.74 9.52 -13.72
CA ILE A 107 0.64 10.01 -12.87
C ILE A 107 0.24 8.94 -11.85
N PHE A 108 0.08 7.69 -12.29
CA PHE A 108 -0.25 6.59 -11.41
C PHE A 108 0.78 6.46 -10.29
N SER A 109 2.07 6.39 -10.63
CA SER A 109 3.16 6.30 -9.64
C SER A 109 3.13 7.45 -8.64
N GLN A 110 2.93 8.69 -9.10
CA GLN A 110 2.85 9.85 -8.21
C GLN A 110 1.68 9.75 -7.23
N GLU A 111 0.49 9.34 -7.70
CA GLU A 111 -0.67 9.20 -6.82
C GLU A 111 -0.51 8.04 -5.84
N VAL A 112 0.13 6.94 -6.23
CA VAL A 112 0.50 5.84 -5.33
C VAL A 112 1.38 6.36 -4.19
N LEU A 113 2.52 6.98 -4.52
CA LEU A 113 3.48 7.45 -3.52
C LEU A 113 2.88 8.48 -2.56
N LYS A 114 2.10 9.42 -3.10
CA LYS A 114 1.37 10.42 -2.30
C LYS A 114 0.42 9.77 -1.29
N VAL A 115 -0.26 8.70 -1.69
CA VAL A 115 -1.18 7.98 -0.82
C VAL A 115 -0.44 7.20 0.25
N VAL A 116 0.63 6.50 -0.10
CA VAL A 116 1.46 5.78 0.88
C VAL A 116 2.04 6.76 1.89
N GLN A 117 2.52 7.92 1.46
CA GLN A 117 2.99 8.96 2.38
C GLN A 117 1.90 9.44 3.34
N GLN A 118 0.68 9.69 2.85
CA GLN A 118 -0.46 10.02 3.71
C GLN A 118 -0.77 8.91 4.72
N TRP A 119 -0.62 7.65 4.32
CA TRP A 119 -0.82 6.51 5.20
C TRP A 119 0.25 6.44 6.30
N MET A 120 1.50 6.75 6.00
CA MET A 120 2.56 6.84 7.01
C MET A 120 2.24 7.94 8.02
N GLU A 121 1.82 9.12 7.56
CA GLU A 121 1.39 10.21 8.45
C GLU A 121 0.19 9.85 9.33
N ILE A 122 -0.79 9.11 8.79
CA ILE A 122 -1.94 8.61 9.54
C ILE A 122 -1.49 7.62 10.62
N ALA A 123 -0.58 6.71 10.28
CA ALA A 123 -0.02 5.76 11.23
C ALA A 123 0.71 6.47 12.37
N GLU A 124 1.57 7.45 12.07
CA GLU A 124 2.27 8.24 13.07
C GLU A 124 1.31 8.95 14.04
N LYS A 125 0.26 9.59 13.50
CA LYS A 125 -0.74 10.29 14.32
C LYS A 125 -1.56 9.33 15.18
N LYS A 126 -2.01 8.20 14.62
CA LYS A 126 -2.88 7.25 15.32
C LYS A 126 -2.16 6.43 16.39
N LEU A 127 -0.89 6.11 16.16
CA LEU A 127 -0.12 5.23 17.04
C LEU A 127 0.81 6.00 17.97
N ALA A 128 0.79 7.33 17.91
CA ALA A 128 1.59 8.17 18.81
C ALA A 128 1.34 7.82 20.29
N GLY A 129 2.40 7.54 21.03
CA GLY A 129 2.35 7.22 22.46
C GLY A 129 1.80 5.82 22.81
N THR A 130 1.45 4.99 21.84
CA THR A 130 0.93 3.63 22.09
C THR A 130 2.02 2.58 22.28
N GLY A 131 3.23 2.85 21.79
CA GLY A 131 4.32 1.86 21.72
C GLY A 131 4.11 0.76 20.66
N MET A 132 2.97 0.78 19.95
CA MET A 132 2.65 -0.18 18.88
C MET A 132 3.65 -0.07 17.73
N LYS A 133 4.14 -1.19 17.24
CA LYS A 133 4.95 -1.30 16.04
C LYS A 133 4.12 -1.83 14.88
N VAL A 134 4.33 -1.25 13.72
CA VAL A 134 3.74 -1.68 12.44
C VAL A 134 4.87 -2.09 11.53
N TYR A 135 4.75 -3.27 10.93
CA TYR A 135 5.70 -3.79 9.96
C TYR A 135 4.96 -3.92 8.62
N CYS A 136 5.52 -3.34 7.59
CA CYS A 136 4.98 -3.44 6.23
C CYS A 136 5.99 -4.13 5.32
N CYS A 137 5.51 -5.09 4.56
CA CYS A 137 6.20 -5.73 3.47
C CYS A 137 5.38 -5.46 2.20
N PRO A 138 5.77 -4.53 1.32
CA PRO A 138 5.12 -4.39 0.03
C PRO A 138 5.14 -5.71 -0.75
N GLY A 139 4.06 -5.99 -1.49
CA GLY A 139 3.87 -7.21 -2.25
C GLY A 139 4.40 -7.13 -3.68
N ASN A 140 4.12 -8.18 -4.48
CA ASN A 140 4.60 -8.23 -5.86
C ASN A 140 3.98 -7.16 -6.77
N ASP A 141 2.78 -6.70 -6.44
CA ASP A 141 2.07 -5.65 -7.20
C ASP A 141 2.48 -4.22 -6.81
N ASP A 142 3.30 -4.08 -5.75
CA ASP A 142 3.76 -2.78 -5.26
C ASP A 142 5.08 -2.37 -5.93
N MET A 143 5.15 -1.13 -6.40
CA MET A 143 6.34 -0.55 -7.01
C MET A 143 7.48 -0.36 -5.99
N ASP A 144 8.72 -0.42 -6.42
CA ASP A 144 9.89 -0.40 -5.54
C ASP A 144 10.02 0.94 -4.75
N GLU A 145 9.58 2.05 -5.34
CA GLU A 145 9.65 3.37 -4.72
C GLU A 145 8.77 3.50 -3.46
N VAL A 146 7.83 2.59 -3.26
CA VAL A 146 7.01 2.50 -2.03
C VAL A 146 7.89 2.21 -0.82
N ASP A 147 8.95 1.42 -0.99
CA ASP A 147 9.88 1.09 0.09
C ASP A 147 10.55 2.34 0.67
N ASP A 148 10.93 3.29 -0.18
CA ASP A 148 11.60 4.51 0.25
C ASP A 148 10.65 5.37 1.10
N VAL A 149 9.40 5.48 0.70
CA VAL A 149 8.37 6.20 1.48
C VAL A 149 8.15 5.56 2.85
N ILE A 150 8.12 4.20 2.93
CA ILE A 150 7.97 3.50 4.21
C ILE A 150 9.20 3.71 5.10
N ARG A 151 10.42 3.68 4.52
CA ARG A 151 11.68 3.90 5.29
C ARG A 151 11.73 5.25 5.98
N GLU A 152 11.08 6.27 5.44
CA GLU A 152 11.02 7.60 6.04
C GLU A 152 10.09 7.66 7.26
N SER A 153 9.21 6.67 7.46
CA SER A 153 8.28 6.63 8.58
C SER A 153 8.99 6.33 9.91
N ARG A 154 8.57 7.00 10.97
CA ARG A 154 9.07 6.77 12.33
C ARG A 154 8.32 5.65 13.07
N THR A 155 7.17 5.25 12.58
CA THR A 155 6.25 4.32 13.24
C THR A 155 6.10 3.02 12.49
N VAL A 156 6.11 3.08 11.16
CA VAL A 156 6.03 1.93 10.27
C VAL A 156 7.44 1.50 9.88
N VAL A 157 7.72 0.22 10.03
CA VAL A 157 9.01 -0.40 9.70
C VAL A 157 8.88 -1.13 8.38
N LEU A 158 9.72 -0.83 7.41
CA LEU A 158 9.84 -1.63 6.20
C LEU A 158 10.44 -2.99 6.57
N ALA A 159 9.75 -4.06 6.20
CA ALA A 159 10.18 -5.43 6.46
C ALA A 159 10.67 -6.17 5.21
N GLU A 160 10.41 -5.63 4.00
CA GLU A 160 10.86 -6.25 2.74
C GLU A 160 12.37 -6.43 2.70
N GLY A 161 12.81 -7.68 2.48
CA GLY A 161 14.22 -8.04 2.38
C GLY A 161 15.03 -7.90 3.66
N GLU A 162 14.42 -7.53 4.78
CA GLU A 162 15.10 -7.27 6.05
C GLU A 162 14.86 -8.36 7.11
N VAL A 163 15.81 -8.48 8.02
CA VAL A 163 15.61 -9.21 9.28
C VAL A 163 15.17 -8.21 10.34
N VAL A 164 13.97 -8.35 10.82
CA VAL A 164 13.38 -7.45 11.84
C VAL A 164 13.30 -8.15 13.19
N ASP A 165 13.87 -7.53 14.21
CA ASP A 165 13.68 -7.98 15.59
C ASP A 165 12.30 -7.55 16.10
N LEU A 166 11.47 -8.53 16.47
CA LEU A 166 10.16 -8.26 17.05
C LEU A 166 10.29 -8.11 18.59
N PRO A 167 9.45 -7.26 19.23
CA PRO A 167 9.45 -7.07 20.67
C PRO A 167 9.26 -8.38 21.48
N SER A 168 8.71 -9.41 20.85
CA SER A 168 8.56 -10.76 21.42
C SER A 168 9.88 -11.52 21.60
N GLY A 169 10.99 -11.01 21.07
CA GLY A 169 12.28 -11.71 21.02
C GLY A 169 12.41 -12.71 19.87
N HIS A 170 11.46 -12.72 18.94
CA HIS A 170 11.55 -13.45 17.67
C HIS A 170 12.07 -12.53 16.56
N GLU A 171 12.72 -13.11 15.59
CA GLU A 171 13.05 -12.42 14.33
C GLU A 171 11.95 -12.66 13.29
N MET A 172 11.77 -11.72 12.39
CA MET A 172 10.92 -11.89 11.21
C MET A 172 11.71 -11.54 9.96
N ILE A 173 11.55 -12.35 8.92
CA ILE A 173 11.88 -11.99 7.55
C ILE A 173 10.62 -11.90 6.72
N ALA A 174 10.60 -10.97 5.78
CA ALA A 174 9.46 -10.75 4.91
C ALA A 174 9.92 -10.49 3.48
N SER A 175 9.22 -11.07 2.50
CA SER A 175 9.45 -10.82 1.08
C SER A 175 8.15 -10.74 0.32
N GLY A 176 7.99 -9.67 -0.44
CA GLY A 176 6.90 -9.48 -1.39
C GLY A 176 7.20 -10.00 -2.79
N TRP A 177 8.37 -10.58 -3.00
CA TRP A 177 8.74 -11.15 -4.29
C TRP A 177 8.01 -12.46 -4.56
N SER A 178 7.51 -12.62 -5.77
CA SER A 178 6.83 -13.82 -6.25
C SER A 178 7.52 -14.41 -7.48
N ASN A 179 7.14 -15.65 -7.82
CA ASN A 179 7.48 -16.23 -9.11
C ASN A 179 6.78 -15.46 -10.25
N ARG A 180 7.31 -15.58 -11.45
CA ARG A 180 6.75 -14.92 -12.64
C ARG A 180 5.32 -15.30 -12.89
N THR A 181 4.50 -14.27 -13.14
CA THR A 181 3.08 -14.40 -13.47
C THR A 181 2.80 -13.84 -14.87
N PRO A 182 1.64 -14.14 -15.47
CA PRO A 182 1.23 -13.52 -16.74
C PRO A 182 1.04 -11.99 -16.65
N TRP A 183 0.94 -11.43 -15.45
CA TRP A 183 0.70 -10.00 -15.23
C TRP A 183 1.97 -9.16 -15.21
N ASN A 184 3.15 -9.81 -15.07
CA ASN A 184 4.45 -9.15 -15.05
C ASN A 184 4.46 -7.96 -14.08
N THR A 185 4.19 -8.25 -12.82
CA THR A 185 4.16 -7.26 -11.74
C THR A 185 5.57 -6.80 -11.34
N HIS A 186 5.68 -5.86 -10.42
CA HIS A 186 6.94 -5.17 -10.11
C HIS A 186 8.00 -6.10 -9.50
N ARG A 187 7.60 -7.02 -8.60
CA ARG A 187 8.54 -7.87 -7.83
C ARG A 187 8.36 -9.34 -8.20
N GLU A 188 8.72 -9.66 -9.42
CA GLU A 188 8.69 -11.03 -9.93
C GLU A 188 10.07 -11.47 -10.40
N GLU A 189 10.48 -12.67 -10.04
CA GLU A 189 11.72 -13.28 -10.48
C GLU A 189 11.55 -14.79 -10.72
N ASP A 190 12.58 -15.41 -11.34
CA ASP A 190 12.53 -16.83 -11.61
C ASP A 190 12.72 -17.65 -10.32
N GLU A 191 12.22 -18.90 -10.30
CA GLU A 191 12.25 -19.78 -9.13
C GLU A 191 13.65 -19.92 -8.48
N ASP A 192 14.70 -20.05 -9.29
CA ASP A 192 16.06 -20.16 -8.78
C ASP A 192 16.53 -18.87 -8.10
N GLN A 193 16.08 -17.72 -8.59
CA GLN A 193 16.39 -16.40 -8.00
C GLN A 193 15.64 -16.23 -6.69
N LEU A 194 14.34 -16.60 -6.66
CA LEU A 194 13.54 -16.61 -5.44
C LEU A 194 14.14 -17.50 -4.37
N ALA A 195 14.55 -18.73 -4.72
CA ALA A 195 15.19 -19.66 -3.80
C ALA A 195 16.47 -19.04 -3.21
N ALA A 196 17.32 -18.47 -4.07
CA ALA A 196 18.55 -17.81 -3.63
C ALA A 196 18.29 -16.61 -2.71
N ARG A 197 17.25 -15.81 -3.02
CA ARG A 197 16.78 -14.68 -2.18
C ARG A 197 16.40 -15.16 -0.79
N TYR A 198 15.55 -16.18 -0.70
CA TYR A 198 15.09 -16.71 0.58
C TYR A 198 16.23 -17.35 1.38
N GLU A 199 17.11 -18.11 0.74
CA GLU A 199 18.30 -18.68 1.38
C GLU A 199 19.21 -17.58 1.96
N ALA A 200 19.43 -16.50 1.21
CA ALA A 200 20.21 -15.36 1.67
C ALA A 200 19.54 -14.66 2.90
N MET A 201 18.21 -14.52 2.89
CA MET A 201 17.48 -13.95 4.03
C MET A 201 17.54 -14.87 5.26
N ILE A 202 17.30 -16.16 5.07
CA ILE A 202 17.34 -17.17 6.13
C ILE A 202 18.73 -17.24 6.79
N SER A 203 19.79 -17.13 6.00
CA SER A 203 21.16 -17.17 6.51
C SER A 203 21.52 -16.02 7.46
N ARG A 204 20.74 -14.95 7.45
CA ARG A 204 20.89 -13.79 8.36
C ARG A 204 20.20 -13.98 9.70
N LEU A 205 19.31 -14.96 9.84
CA LEU A 205 18.58 -15.24 11.08
C LEU A 205 19.47 -15.91 12.11
N LYS A 206 19.38 -15.48 13.36
CA LYS A 206 20.09 -16.10 14.50
C LYS A 206 19.45 -17.43 14.90
N ASN A 207 18.12 -17.51 14.80
CA ASN A 207 17.34 -18.70 15.14
C ASN A 207 16.20 -18.93 14.14
N PRO A 208 16.47 -19.52 12.96
CA PRO A 208 15.45 -19.73 11.93
C PRO A 208 14.23 -20.54 12.39
N GLN A 209 14.42 -21.48 13.34
CA GLN A 209 13.33 -22.33 13.81
C GLN A 209 12.34 -21.60 14.75
N ALA A 210 12.73 -20.44 15.27
CA ALA A 210 11.88 -19.59 16.11
C ALA A 210 11.58 -18.24 15.45
N SER A 211 11.76 -18.14 14.14
CA SER A 211 11.52 -16.91 13.36
C SER A 211 10.20 -16.96 12.62
N ILE A 212 9.69 -15.79 12.27
CA ILE A 212 8.49 -15.62 11.46
C ILE A 212 8.92 -15.41 9.99
N PHE A 213 8.25 -16.11 9.09
CA PHE A 213 8.40 -15.96 7.64
C PHE A 213 7.09 -15.36 7.08
N ASN A 214 7.17 -14.18 6.53
CA ASN A 214 6.06 -13.45 5.92
C ASN A 214 6.30 -13.26 4.42
#